data_7a5b929e9a7bb946158814e34c3da77f
#
_entry.id   7a5b929e9a7bb946158814e34c3da77f
#
_cell.length_a   1.000
_cell.length_b   1.000
_cell.length_c   1.000
_cell.angle_alpha   90.00
_cell.angle_beta   90.00
_cell.angle_gamma   90.00
#
_symmetry.space_group_name_H-M   'P 1'
#
loop_
_entity.id
_entity.type
_entity.pdbx_description
1 polymer ?
#
loop_
_entity_poly.entity_id
_entity_poly.type
_entity_poly.pdbx_seq_one_letter_code
_entity_poly.pdbx_strand_id
1 'polypeptide(L)'
;AMFTVFLYIVIAIIAFVFAVTTSNTINKESAVIGTLRASGYSKGELIRHYMAMPMLIVLIAAVIGNILGYTVFKGYMAALYYASYSLPTYVTIWNADAFVKTTVIPVLLMFAINFIMLAEKMSLSPLRFLRRDLSRRQKKKAFRLKTTIPIMKRFRMRILFQNIPNYVILFIGILFANLILLFGFMFGPLLDHFEQEITTHLLAEHQYVLVSEEKTE
;
A
#
# COMPACT_ATOMS: atom_id res chain seq x y z
N ALA A 1 13.66 -12.45 7.40
CA ALA A 1 13.12 -11.35 8.21
C ALA A 1 12.94 -10.05 7.40
N MET A 2 13.96 -9.59 6.64
CA MET A 2 13.93 -8.30 5.90
C MET A 2 12.78 -8.22 4.86
N PHE A 3 12.63 -9.21 3.99
CA PHE A 3 11.54 -9.25 3.00
C PHE A 3 10.15 -9.27 3.61
N THR A 4 9.98 -9.87 4.79
CA THR A 4 8.69 -9.88 5.50
C THR A 4 8.32 -8.48 6.00
N VAL A 5 9.29 -7.73 6.54
CA VAL A 5 9.07 -6.34 6.96
C VAL A 5 8.69 -5.47 5.77
N PHE A 6 9.42 -5.61 4.66
CA PHE A 6 9.11 -4.89 3.42
C PHE A 6 7.70 -5.21 2.90
N LEU A 7 7.30 -6.47 2.90
CA LEU A 7 5.95 -6.90 2.53
C LEU A 7 4.88 -6.16 3.35
N TYR A 8 5.03 -6.10 4.68
CA TYR A 8 4.06 -5.40 5.53
C TYR A 8 4.03 -3.90 5.30
N ILE A 9 5.16 -3.27 5.01
CA ILE A 9 5.22 -1.84 4.63
C ILE A 9 4.44 -1.63 3.34
N VAL A 10 4.65 -2.45 2.31
CA VAL A 10 3.92 -2.35 1.04
C VAL A 10 2.41 -2.55 1.24
N ILE A 11 2.01 -3.55 2.04
CA ILE A 11 0.59 -3.78 2.35
C ILE A 11 -0.02 -2.56 3.05
N ALA A 12 0.69 -1.96 4.01
CA ALA A 12 0.21 -0.76 4.71
C ALA A 12 0.03 0.44 3.76
N ILE A 13 0.95 0.63 2.82
CA ILE A 13 0.88 1.69 1.82
C ILE A 13 -0.32 1.47 0.88
N ILE A 14 -0.49 0.26 0.36
CA ILE A 14 -1.62 -0.07 -0.51
C ILE A 14 -2.94 0.13 0.23
N ALA A 15 -3.03 -0.32 1.49
CA ALA A 15 -4.20 -0.12 2.34
C ALA A 15 -4.56 1.36 2.51
N PHE A 16 -3.56 2.20 2.75
CA PHE A 16 -3.74 3.65 2.85
C PHE A 16 -4.24 4.26 1.53
N VAL A 17 -3.62 3.89 0.40
CA VAL A 17 -4.03 4.36 -0.93
C VAL A 17 -5.48 3.98 -1.23
N PHE A 18 -5.88 2.74 -0.94
CA PHE A 18 -7.26 2.30 -1.11
C PHE A 18 -8.24 3.08 -0.24
N ALA A 19 -7.91 3.29 1.04
CA ALA A 19 -8.76 4.07 1.94
C ALA A 19 -8.99 5.50 1.41
N VAL A 20 -7.93 6.18 0.96
CA VAL A 20 -8.01 7.53 0.39
C VAL A 20 -8.81 7.52 -0.90
N THR A 21 -8.57 6.57 -1.80
CA THR A 21 -9.26 6.45 -3.08
C THR A 21 -10.75 6.22 -2.89
N THR A 22 -11.13 5.26 -2.03
CA THR A 22 -12.54 4.99 -1.69
C THR A 22 -13.22 6.22 -1.10
N SER A 23 -12.57 6.91 -0.16
CA SER A 23 -13.10 8.14 0.41
C SER A 23 -13.32 9.23 -0.64
N ASN A 24 -12.37 9.40 -1.57
CA ASN A 24 -12.46 10.37 -2.66
C ASN A 24 -13.59 10.03 -3.65
N THR A 25 -13.77 8.76 -3.99
CA THR A 25 -14.86 8.30 -4.87
C THR A 25 -16.21 8.61 -4.24
N ILE A 26 -16.43 8.29 -2.96
CA ILE A 26 -17.66 8.61 -2.25
C ILE A 26 -17.91 10.13 -2.20
N ASN A 27 -16.87 10.93 -1.99
CA ASN A 27 -16.97 12.38 -1.97
C ASN A 27 -17.39 12.95 -3.34
N LYS A 28 -16.81 12.41 -4.44
CA LYS A 28 -17.16 12.82 -5.81
C LYS A 28 -18.60 12.45 -6.16
N GLU A 29 -19.01 11.25 -5.80
CA GLU A 29 -20.34 10.71 -6.12
C GLU A 29 -21.40 10.99 -5.04
N SER A 30 -21.10 11.87 -4.10
CA SER A 30 -21.98 12.17 -2.97
C SER A 30 -23.40 12.57 -3.37
N ALA A 31 -23.56 13.37 -4.45
CA ALA A 31 -24.88 13.77 -4.92
C ALA A 31 -25.69 12.57 -5.44
N VAL A 32 -25.04 11.67 -6.20
CA VAL A 32 -25.68 10.45 -6.73
C VAL A 32 -26.08 9.52 -5.57
N ILE A 33 -25.18 9.31 -4.61
CA ILE A 33 -25.47 8.51 -3.41
C ILE A 33 -26.64 9.13 -2.63
N GLY A 34 -26.65 10.46 -2.49
CA GLY A 34 -27.73 11.18 -1.81
C GLY A 34 -29.08 11.01 -2.47
N THR A 35 -29.16 11.13 -3.80
CA THR A 35 -30.39 10.92 -4.56
C THR A 35 -30.88 9.47 -4.50
N LEU A 36 -30.01 8.50 -4.70
CA LEU A 36 -30.36 7.08 -4.60
C LEU A 36 -30.91 6.73 -3.20
N ARG A 37 -30.27 7.24 -2.16
CA ARG A 37 -30.78 7.04 -0.79
C ARG A 37 -32.11 7.73 -0.53
N ALA A 38 -32.34 8.91 -1.10
CA ALA A 38 -33.60 9.61 -1.01
C ALA A 38 -34.73 8.88 -1.79
N SER A 39 -34.36 8.16 -2.88
CA SER A 39 -35.25 7.31 -3.67
C SER A 39 -35.58 5.96 -3.01
N GLY A 40 -35.01 5.66 -1.83
CA GLY A 40 -35.36 4.46 -1.06
C GLY A 40 -34.30 3.33 -1.09
N TYR A 41 -33.18 3.50 -1.80
CA TYR A 41 -32.10 2.51 -1.75
C TYR A 41 -31.54 2.34 -0.34
N SER A 42 -31.34 1.09 0.06
CA SER A 42 -30.81 0.74 1.38
C SER A 42 -29.31 1.02 1.45
N LYS A 43 -28.81 1.20 2.68
CA LYS A 43 -27.36 1.36 2.92
C LYS A 43 -26.57 0.15 2.43
N GLY A 44 -27.12 -1.07 2.65
CA GLY A 44 -26.46 -2.31 2.28
C GLY A 44 -26.31 -2.49 0.79
N GLU A 45 -27.32 -2.12 0.00
CA GLU A 45 -27.26 -2.15 -1.47
C GLU A 45 -26.17 -1.23 -2.00
N LEU A 46 -26.08 -0.01 -1.49
CA LEU A 46 -25.03 0.93 -1.88
C LEU A 46 -23.64 0.47 -1.44
N ILE A 47 -23.48 -0.06 -0.22
CA ILE A 47 -22.20 -0.61 0.23
C ILE A 47 -21.77 -1.75 -0.72
N ARG A 48 -22.69 -2.67 -1.06
CA ARG A 48 -22.37 -3.79 -1.97
C ARG A 48 -21.97 -3.28 -3.36
N HIS A 49 -22.68 -2.28 -3.89
CA HIS A 49 -22.39 -1.69 -5.18
C HIS A 49 -20.99 -1.03 -5.21
N TYR A 50 -20.74 -0.12 -4.27
CA TYR A 50 -19.46 0.60 -4.22
C TYR A 50 -18.27 -0.27 -3.79
N MET A 51 -18.52 -1.40 -3.14
CA MET A 51 -17.49 -2.38 -2.78
C MET A 51 -17.12 -3.33 -3.92
N ALA A 52 -18.04 -3.54 -4.87
CA ALA A 52 -17.84 -4.51 -5.95
C ALA A 52 -16.61 -4.20 -6.80
N MET A 53 -16.46 -2.95 -7.27
CA MET A 53 -15.32 -2.55 -8.11
C MET A 53 -13.95 -2.66 -7.42
N PRO A 54 -13.72 -2.08 -6.23
CA PRO A 54 -12.46 -2.26 -5.52
C PRO A 54 -12.12 -3.74 -5.26
N MET A 55 -13.11 -4.55 -4.88
CA MET A 55 -12.89 -5.96 -4.60
C MET A 55 -12.58 -6.77 -5.85
N LEU A 56 -13.23 -6.46 -6.97
CA LEU A 56 -12.93 -7.09 -8.25
C LEU A 56 -11.49 -6.81 -8.68
N ILE A 57 -11.03 -5.57 -8.55
CA ILE A 57 -9.65 -5.18 -8.86
C ILE A 57 -8.66 -5.94 -7.96
N VAL A 58 -8.93 -6.02 -6.66
CA VAL A 58 -8.06 -6.73 -5.70
C VAL A 58 -7.99 -8.22 -6.03
N LEU A 59 -9.12 -8.86 -6.36
CA LEU A 59 -9.15 -10.28 -6.71
C LEU A 59 -8.40 -10.56 -8.02
N ILE A 60 -8.60 -9.76 -9.05
CA ILE A 60 -7.85 -9.89 -10.32
C ILE A 60 -6.36 -9.70 -10.07
N ALA A 61 -5.97 -8.67 -9.32
CA ALA A 61 -4.59 -8.42 -8.98
C ALA A 61 -3.96 -9.57 -8.17
N ALA A 62 -4.72 -10.16 -7.25
CA ALA A 62 -4.28 -11.31 -6.49
C ALA A 62 -4.04 -12.54 -7.38
N VAL A 63 -4.94 -12.82 -8.33
CA VAL A 63 -4.78 -13.93 -9.29
C VAL A 63 -3.56 -13.70 -10.18
N ILE A 64 -3.45 -12.53 -10.80
CA ILE A 64 -2.30 -12.19 -11.67
C ILE A 64 -0.99 -12.24 -10.87
N GLY A 65 -0.97 -11.65 -9.67
CA GLY A 65 0.20 -11.65 -8.81
C GLY A 65 0.66 -13.06 -8.41
N ASN A 66 -0.28 -13.96 -8.10
CA ASN A 66 0.04 -15.36 -7.83
C ASN A 66 0.59 -16.08 -9.06
N ILE A 67 -0.05 -15.92 -10.23
CA ILE A 67 0.44 -16.54 -11.46
C ILE A 67 1.87 -16.06 -11.75
N LEU A 68 2.13 -14.77 -11.75
CA LEU A 68 3.45 -14.21 -11.99
C LEU A 68 4.47 -14.65 -10.92
N GLY A 69 4.06 -14.67 -9.66
CA GLY A 69 4.91 -15.07 -8.54
C GLY A 69 5.36 -16.53 -8.66
N TYR A 70 4.42 -17.43 -8.93
CA TYR A 70 4.73 -18.86 -9.00
C TYR A 70 5.29 -19.33 -10.34
N THR A 71 5.19 -18.53 -11.41
CA THR A 71 5.73 -18.90 -12.73
C THR A 71 7.03 -18.14 -13.04
N VAL A 72 6.95 -16.81 -13.12
CA VAL A 72 8.05 -15.95 -13.60
C VAL A 72 9.02 -15.61 -12.49
N PHE A 73 8.56 -14.98 -11.42
CA PHE A 73 9.44 -14.48 -10.36
C PHE A 73 10.11 -15.59 -9.55
N LYS A 74 9.47 -16.75 -9.45
CA LYS A 74 10.08 -17.92 -8.85
C LYS A 74 11.39 -18.30 -9.54
N GLY A 75 11.39 -18.33 -10.88
CA GLY A 75 12.58 -18.66 -11.67
C GLY A 75 13.70 -17.66 -11.47
N TYR A 76 13.39 -16.37 -11.49
CA TYR A 76 14.38 -15.30 -11.23
C TYR A 76 15.00 -15.40 -9.84
N MET A 77 14.18 -15.63 -8.82
CA MET A 77 14.71 -15.78 -7.45
C MET A 77 15.54 -17.04 -7.27
N ALA A 78 15.12 -18.16 -7.86
CA ALA A 78 15.93 -19.37 -7.85
C ALA A 78 17.30 -19.13 -8.52
N ALA A 79 17.33 -18.53 -9.71
CA ALA A 79 18.57 -18.23 -10.42
C ALA A 79 19.50 -17.33 -9.60
N LEU A 80 18.98 -16.31 -8.92
CA LEU A 80 19.75 -15.42 -8.07
C LEU A 80 20.43 -16.19 -6.92
N TYR A 81 19.70 -17.08 -6.24
CA TYR A 81 20.27 -17.87 -5.14
C TYR A 81 21.27 -18.92 -5.62
N TYR A 82 21.01 -19.56 -6.77
CA TYR A 82 21.96 -20.53 -7.35
C TYR A 82 23.23 -19.90 -7.89
N ALA A 83 23.18 -18.63 -8.32
CA ALA A 83 24.37 -17.89 -8.71
C ALA A 83 25.28 -17.54 -7.52
N SER A 84 24.73 -17.44 -6.31
CA SER A 84 25.45 -17.01 -5.11
C SER A 84 25.81 -18.16 -4.15
N TYR A 85 25.12 -19.28 -4.24
CA TYR A 85 25.26 -20.40 -3.30
C TYR A 85 25.26 -21.75 -4.03
N SER A 86 26.12 -22.68 -3.58
CA SER A 86 26.05 -24.08 -4.01
C SER A 86 24.91 -24.78 -3.29
N LEU A 87 23.75 -24.83 -3.94
CA LEU A 87 22.53 -25.40 -3.38
C LEU A 87 22.18 -26.73 -4.05
N PRO A 88 21.47 -27.66 -3.35
CA PRO A 88 20.95 -28.86 -3.96
C PRO A 88 19.92 -28.54 -5.04
N THR A 89 19.57 -29.52 -5.87
CA THR A 89 18.61 -29.39 -6.96
C THR A 89 17.29 -28.73 -6.49
N TYR A 90 16.86 -27.73 -7.24
CA TYR A 90 15.67 -26.95 -6.92
C TYR A 90 14.38 -27.78 -7.07
N VAL A 91 13.69 -27.97 -5.97
CA VAL A 91 12.37 -28.61 -5.94
C VAL A 91 11.32 -27.60 -5.51
N THR A 92 10.28 -27.42 -6.34
CA THR A 92 9.18 -26.50 -6.01
C THR A 92 8.27 -27.14 -4.99
N ILE A 93 8.21 -26.58 -3.80
CA ILE A 93 7.27 -26.99 -2.74
C ILE A 93 6.25 -25.88 -2.56
N TRP A 94 4.95 -26.26 -2.52
CA TRP A 94 3.87 -25.33 -2.19
C TRP A 94 3.98 -24.91 -0.72
N ASN A 95 4.05 -23.61 -0.47
CA ASN A 95 4.07 -23.06 0.89
C ASN A 95 2.77 -22.33 1.19
N ALA A 96 1.89 -22.96 1.96
CA ALA A 96 0.60 -22.39 2.37
C ALA A 96 0.77 -21.12 3.21
N ASP A 97 1.78 -21.05 4.08
CA ASP A 97 2.06 -19.87 4.91
C ASP A 97 2.43 -18.63 4.07
N ALA A 98 3.25 -18.85 3.03
CA ALA A 98 3.58 -17.79 2.08
C ALA A 98 2.32 -17.30 1.35
N PHE A 99 1.48 -18.21 0.84
CA PHE A 99 0.23 -17.86 0.17
C PHE A 99 -0.72 -17.06 1.06
N VAL A 100 -0.88 -17.48 2.32
CA VAL A 100 -1.73 -16.75 3.28
C VAL A 100 -1.21 -15.34 3.50
N LYS A 101 0.10 -15.18 3.72
CA LYS A 101 0.72 -13.86 4.00
C LYS A 101 0.69 -12.92 2.79
N THR A 102 0.85 -13.45 1.59
CA THR A 102 0.94 -12.61 0.37
C THR A 102 -0.38 -12.41 -0.34
N THR A 103 -1.37 -13.26 -0.12
CA THR A 103 -2.65 -13.22 -0.83
C THR A 103 -3.83 -13.04 0.11
N VAL A 104 -4.02 -13.95 1.07
CA VAL A 104 -5.22 -13.97 1.92
C VAL A 104 -5.26 -12.75 2.84
N ILE A 105 -4.16 -12.45 3.53
CA ILE A 105 -4.09 -11.31 4.44
C ILE A 105 -4.31 -9.97 3.71
N PRO A 106 -3.62 -9.65 2.59
CA PRO A 106 -3.89 -8.42 1.84
C PRO A 106 -5.33 -8.32 1.34
N VAL A 107 -5.91 -9.38 0.79
CA VAL A 107 -7.30 -9.37 0.29
C VAL A 107 -8.29 -9.11 1.43
N LEU A 108 -8.15 -9.80 2.57
CA LEU A 108 -9.01 -9.58 3.74
C LEU A 108 -8.84 -8.17 4.32
N LEU A 109 -7.63 -7.67 4.38
CA LEU A 109 -7.34 -6.33 4.86
C LEU A 109 -7.98 -5.26 3.95
N MET A 110 -7.87 -5.42 2.62
CA MET A 110 -8.52 -4.53 1.66
C MET A 110 -10.04 -4.58 1.76
N PHE A 111 -10.60 -5.78 1.94
CA PHE A 111 -12.02 -5.95 2.18
C PHE A 111 -12.47 -5.18 3.44
N ALA A 112 -11.77 -5.41 4.55
CA ALA A 112 -12.09 -4.79 5.83
C ALA A 112 -12.02 -3.26 5.77
N ILE A 113 -10.95 -2.70 5.18
CA ILE A 113 -10.76 -1.25 5.04
C ILE A 113 -11.88 -0.65 4.19
N ASN A 114 -12.14 -1.21 2.99
CA ASN A 114 -13.20 -0.69 2.12
C ASN A 114 -14.56 -0.80 2.79
N PHE A 115 -14.86 -1.92 3.45
CA PHE A 115 -16.13 -2.11 4.17
C PHE A 115 -16.32 -1.10 5.29
N ILE A 116 -15.31 -0.90 6.14
CA ILE A 116 -15.37 0.05 7.26
C ILE A 116 -15.58 1.46 6.73
N MET A 117 -14.81 1.87 5.72
CA MET A 117 -14.90 3.19 5.11
C MET A 117 -16.30 3.45 4.49
N LEU A 118 -16.82 2.48 3.75
CA LEU A 118 -18.14 2.56 3.15
C LEU A 118 -19.25 2.57 4.21
N ALA A 119 -19.19 1.67 5.20
CA ALA A 119 -20.17 1.60 6.27
C ALA A 119 -20.21 2.90 7.09
N GLU A 120 -19.06 3.46 7.42
CA GLU A 120 -18.96 4.74 8.12
C GLU A 120 -19.59 5.88 7.30
N LYS A 121 -19.24 6.00 6.02
CA LYS A 121 -19.79 7.05 5.15
C LYS A 121 -21.28 6.85 4.89
N MET A 122 -21.74 5.64 4.57
CA MET A 122 -23.15 5.35 4.32
C MET A 122 -24.04 5.47 5.57
N SER A 123 -23.47 5.58 6.77
CA SER A 123 -24.24 5.88 7.99
C SER A 123 -24.77 7.32 8.02
N LEU A 124 -24.21 8.22 7.20
CA LEU A 124 -24.65 9.61 7.13
C LEU A 124 -26.05 9.73 6.52
N SER A 125 -26.79 10.80 6.86
CA SER A 125 -28.14 11.06 6.31
C SER A 125 -28.07 11.43 4.82
N PRO A 126 -29.11 11.11 4.01
CA PRO A 126 -29.16 11.49 2.59
C PRO A 126 -28.96 12.98 2.35
N LEU A 127 -29.51 13.81 3.24
CA LEU A 127 -29.38 15.28 3.16
C LEU A 127 -27.91 15.74 3.23
N ARG A 128 -27.05 15.05 4.00
CA ARG A 128 -25.64 15.38 4.10
C ARG A 128 -24.90 15.03 2.82
N PHE A 129 -25.28 13.97 2.14
CA PHE A 129 -24.75 13.62 0.82
C PHE A 129 -25.10 14.68 -0.22
N LEU A 130 -26.36 15.11 -0.28
CA LEU A 130 -26.82 16.15 -1.19
C LEU A 130 -26.12 17.50 -0.94
N ARG A 131 -25.87 17.84 0.33
CA ARG A 131 -25.13 19.05 0.72
C ARG A 131 -23.62 18.91 0.56
N ARG A 132 -23.10 17.75 0.15
CA ARG A 132 -21.68 17.41 0.09
C ARG A 132 -20.93 17.60 1.43
N ASP A 133 -21.66 17.54 2.55
CA ASP A 133 -21.12 17.64 3.90
C ASP A 133 -20.89 16.23 4.46
N LEU A 134 -19.91 15.53 3.89
CA LEU A 134 -19.53 14.17 4.28
C LEU A 134 -18.49 14.15 5.41
N SER A 135 -18.04 15.31 5.85
CA SER A 135 -17.19 15.37 7.02
C SER A 135 -17.98 14.97 8.26
N ARG A 136 -17.49 13.99 9.00
CA ARG A 136 -18.01 13.74 10.35
C ARG A 136 -17.97 15.08 11.07
N ARG A 137 -19.09 15.52 11.63
CA ARG A 137 -19.22 16.81 12.32
C ARG A 137 -18.22 16.84 13.48
N GLN A 138 -16.95 17.00 13.18
CA GLN A 138 -16.00 17.45 14.17
C GLN A 138 -16.53 18.81 14.59
N LYS A 139 -16.88 18.92 15.86
CA LYS A 139 -17.02 20.25 16.47
C LYS A 139 -15.71 20.95 16.13
N LYS A 140 -15.72 21.72 15.04
CA LYS A 140 -14.56 22.51 14.65
C LYS A 140 -14.37 23.45 15.82
N LYS A 141 -13.50 23.08 16.78
CA LYS A 141 -13.07 23.98 17.82
C LYS A 141 -12.49 25.16 17.09
N ALA A 142 -13.30 26.24 17.02
CA ALA A 142 -12.84 27.47 16.43
C ALA A 142 -11.63 27.91 17.25
N PHE A 143 -10.44 27.78 16.70
CA PHE A 143 -9.22 28.22 17.36
C PHE A 143 -9.35 29.74 17.51
N ARG A 144 -9.57 30.19 18.75
CA ARG A 144 -9.66 31.61 19.07
C ARG A 144 -8.26 32.20 18.98
N LEU A 145 -7.96 32.76 17.83
CA LEU A 145 -6.73 33.55 17.64
C LEU A 145 -6.94 34.94 18.26
N LYS A 146 -5.90 35.43 18.94
CA LYS A 146 -5.89 36.78 19.54
C LYS A 146 -6.21 37.84 18.50
N THR A 147 -6.98 38.86 18.91
CA THR A 147 -7.42 39.94 18.04
C THR A 147 -6.29 40.86 17.59
N THR A 148 -5.14 40.81 18.24
CA THR A 148 -3.91 41.55 17.91
C THR A 148 -3.25 41.10 16.59
N ILE A 149 -3.62 39.96 16.01
CA ILE A 149 -3.06 39.45 14.77
C ILE A 149 -3.80 40.08 13.58
N PRO A 150 -3.10 40.61 12.53
CA PRO A 150 -3.71 41.16 11.32
C PRO A 150 -4.71 40.16 10.70
N ILE A 151 -5.84 40.64 10.21
CA ILE A 151 -6.98 39.85 9.73
C ILE A 151 -6.51 38.79 8.70
N MET A 152 -5.63 39.17 7.76
CA MET A 152 -5.16 38.27 6.70
C MET A 152 -4.32 37.13 7.23
N LYS A 153 -3.45 37.38 8.22
CA LYS A 153 -2.66 36.32 8.88
C LYS A 153 -3.57 35.37 9.68
N ARG A 154 -4.55 35.94 10.39
CA ARG A 154 -5.55 35.15 11.14
C ARG A 154 -6.38 34.25 10.23
N PHE A 155 -6.79 34.75 9.06
CA PHE A 155 -7.52 33.99 8.06
C PHE A 155 -6.70 32.82 7.51
N ARG A 156 -5.44 33.06 7.11
CA ARG A 156 -4.52 32.01 6.63
C ARG A 156 -4.28 30.94 7.69
N MET A 157 -3.98 31.33 8.92
CA MET A 157 -3.80 30.38 10.02
C MET A 157 -5.05 29.56 10.29
N ARG A 158 -6.23 30.18 10.25
CA ARG A 158 -7.50 29.48 10.45
C ARG A 158 -7.77 28.43 9.36
N ILE A 159 -7.51 28.75 8.10
CA ILE A 159 -7.62 27.78 6.98
C ILE A 159 -6.64 26.63 7.18
N LEU A 160 -5.40 26.95 7.54
CA LEU A 160 -4.36 25.93 7.76
C LEU A 160 -4.78 24.98 8.88
N PHE A 161 -5.19 25.47 10.04
CA PHE A 161 -5.64 24.63 11.17
C PHE A 161 -6.93 23.86 10.88
N GLN A 162 -7.81 24.39 10.05
CA GLN A 162 -9.05 23.67 9.65
C GLN A 162 -8.77 22.51 8.69
N ASN A 163 -7.65 22.58 7.95
CA ASN A 163 -7.27 21.57 6.95
C ASN A 163 -6.16 20.63 7.42
N ILE A 164 -5.75 20.68 8.70
CA ILE A 164 -4.73 19.79 9.25
C ILE A 164 -4.97 18.31 8.89
N PRO A 165 -6.18 17.73 8.98
CA PRO A 165 -6.38 16.33 8.61
C PRO A 165 -5.99 16.03 7.16
N ASN A 166 -6.27 16.94 6.23
CA ASN A 166 -5.89 16.79 4.82
C ASN A 166 -4.37 16.88 4.63
N TYR A 167 -3.71 17.79 5.36
CA TYR A 167 -2.26 17.90 5.33
C TYR A 167 -1.57 16.69 5.95
N VAL A 168 -2.14 16.11 7.02
CA VAL A 168 -1.62 14.87 7.61
C VAL A 168 -1.70 13.70 6.61
N ILE A 169 -2.83 13.56 5.91
CA ILE A 169 -2.99 12.53 4.87
C ILE A 169 -1.95 12.73 3.75
N LEU A 170 -1.78 13.97 3.30
CA LEU A 170 -0.79 14.31 2.28
C LEU A 170 0.64 14.01 2.76
N PHE A 171 0.96 14.41 3.98
CA PHE A 171 2.27 14.15 4.59
C PHE A 171 2.57 12.65 4.70
N ILE A 172 1.61 11.85 5.16
CA ILE A 172 1.74 10.39 5.24
C ILE A 172 1.95 9.79 3.85
N GLY A 173 1.20 10.24 2.84
CA GLY A 173 1.37 9.78 1.46
C GLY A 173 2.77 10.06 0.91
N ILE A 174 3.28 11.30 1.11
CA ILE A 174 4.63 11.69 0.71
C ILE A 174 5.69 10.89 1.48
N LEU A 175 5.50 10.70 2.79
CA LEU A 175 6.40 9.93 3.64
C LEU A 175 6.51 8.48 3.14
N PHE A 176 5.41 7.83 2.84
CA PHE A 176 5.41 6.47 2.29
C PHE A 176 6.08 6.40 0.92
N ALA A 177 5.82 7.36 0.03
CA ALA A 177 6.48 7.43 -1.26
C ALA A 177 8.01 7.55 -1.10
N ASN A 178 8.47 8.44 -0.21
CA ASN A 178 9.89 8.60 0.09
C ASN A 178 10.51 7.34 0.71
N LEU A 179 9.81 6.63 1.59
CA LEU A 179 10.30 5.37 2.15
C LEU A 179 10.55 4.31 1.07
N ILE A 180 9.64 4.18 0.10
CA ILE A 180 9.82 3.24 -1.03
C ILE A 180 11.02 3.67 -1.88
N LEU A 181 11.13 4.96 -2.21
CA LEU A 181 12.24 5.49 -2.99
C LEU A 181 13.58 5.27 -2.28
N LEU A 182 13.67 5.59 -1.00
CA LEU A 182 14.89 5.37 -0.21
C LEU A 182 15.26 3.89 -0.17
N PHE A 183 14.28 3.01 0.02
CA PHE A 183 14.53 1.57 0.00
C PHE A 183 15.05 1.11 -1.37
N GLY A 184 14.44 1.58 -2.47
CA GLY A 184 14.89 1.27 -3.82
C GLY A 184 16.30 1.77 -4.12
N PHE A 185 16.60 3.02 -3.79
CA PHE A 185 17.92 3.62 -4.03
C PHE A 185 19.02 3.08 -3.11
N MET A 186 18.69 2.52 -1.96
CA MET A 186 19.67 1.93 -1.05
C MET A 186 20.26 0.62 -1.60
N PHE A 187 19.53 -0.07 -2.48
CA PHE A 187 20.00 -1.37 -3.00
C PHE A 187 21.27 -1.27 -3.84
N GLY A 188 21.39 -0.28 -4.72
CA GLY A 188 22.58 -0.10 -5.55
C GLY A 188 23.86 0.06 -4.70
N PRO A 189 23.97 1.13 -3.89
CA PRO A 189 25.14 1.33 -3.03
C PRO A 189 25.43 0.19 -2.06
N LEU A 190 24.37 -0.51 -1.59
CA LEU A 190 24.53 -1.67 -0.71
C LEU A 190 25.20 -2.83 -1.43
N LEU A 191 24.78 -3.13 -2.66
CA LEU A 191 25.40 -4.18 -3.48
C LEU A 191 26.84 -3.84 -3.84
N ASP A 192 27.10 -2.60 -4.24
CA ASP A 192 28.46 -2.11 -4.55
C ASP A 192 29.39 -2.24 -3.34
N HIS A 193 28.89 -1.90 -2.14
CA HIS A 193 29.65 -2.03 -0.90
C HIS A 193 29.95 -3.51 -0.57
N PHE A 194 28.98 -4.39 -0.69
CA PHE A 194 29.19 -5.83 -0.49
C PHE A 194 30.15 -6.42 -1.50
N GLU A 195 30.07 -6.01 -2.77
CA GLU A 195 31.00 -6.44 -3.81
C GLU A 195 32.43 -6.02 -3.46
N GLN A 196 32.64 -4.77 -3.05
CA GLN A 196 33.96 -4.28 -2.62
C GLN A 196 34.48 -5.00 -1.37
N GLU A 197 33.59 -5.25 -0.39
CA GLU A 197 34.00 -5.95 0.84
C GLU A 197 34.39 -7.42 0.55
N ILE A 198 33.61 -8.10 -0.30
CA ILE A 198 33.95 -9.48 -0.72
C ILE A 198 35.27 -9.50 -1.47
N THR A 199 35.50 -8.59 -2.41
CA THR A 199 36.73 -8.56 -3.21
C THR A 199 37.98 -8.25 -2.38
N THR A 200 37.87 -7.42 -1.34
CA THR A 200 38.97 -7.10 -0.42
C THR A 200 39.32 -8.25 0.52
N HIS A 201 38.39 -9.13 0.82
CA HIS A 201 38.58 -10.29 1.71
C HIS A 201 38.79 -11.62 0.96
N LEU A 202 38.91 -11.59 -0.38
CA LEU A 202 39.25 -12.76 -1.15
C LEU A 202 40.65 -13.25 -0.81
N LEU A 203 40.77 -14.55 -0.50
CA LEU A 203 42.05 -15.21 -0.19
C LEU A 203 43.00 -15.37 -1.40
N ALA A 204 42.48 -15.10 -2.60
CA ALA A 204 43.24 -15.19 -3.85
C ALA A 204 42.82 -14.09 -4.82
N GLU A 205 43.79 -13.53 -5.57
CA GLU A 205 43.56 -12.48 -6.59
C GLU A 205 42.61 -12.94 -7.72
N HIS A 206 42.59 -14.25 -8.00
CA HIS A 206 41.74 -14.81 -9.04
C HIS A 206 41.00 -16.05 -8.54
N GLN A 207 39.70 -16.09 -8.70
CA GLN A 207 38.87 -17.26 -8.47
C GLN A 207 38.36 -17.80 -9.80
N TYR A 208 38.63 -19.09 -10.04
CA TYR A 208 38.17 -19.81 -11.22
C TYR A 208 37.03 -20.74 -10.82
N VAL A 209 35.91 -20.68 -11.55
CA VAL A 209 34.82 -21.64 -11.42
C VAL A 209 35.00 -22.69 -12.50
N LEU A 210 35.15 -23.95 -12.12
CA LEU A 210 35.18 -25.07 -13.07
C LEU A 210 33.83 -25.21 -13.74
N VAL A 211 33.77 -25.11 -15.05
CA VAL A 211 32.57 -25.22 -15.87
C VAL A 211 32.13 -26.69 -16.05
N SER A 212 33.02 -27.64 -15.82
CA SER A 212 32.74 -29.09 -15.86
C SER A 212 33.55 -29.81 -14.80
N GLU A 213 33.03 -30.91 -14.25
CA GLU A 213 33.79 -31.81 -13.40
C GLU A 213 34.85 -32.47 -14.24
N GLU A 214 36.14 -32.21 -13.93
CA GLU A 214 37.26 -32.94 -14.51
C GLU A 214 37.39 -34.26 -13.75
N LYS A 215 37.08 -35.39 -14.42
CA LYS A 215 37.34 -36.71 -13.86
C LYS A 215 38.84 -36.91 -13.87
N THR A 216 39.48 -36.83 -12.72
CA THR A 216 40.83 -37.35 -12.51
C THR A 216 40.78 -38.88 -12.62
N GLU A 217 41.40 -39.45 -13.66
CA GLU A 217 41.69 -40.89 -13.78
C GLU A 217 42.68 -41.35 -12.72
#